data_4602065170a82a2257adb156973052aa
#
_entry.id   4602065170a82a2257adb156973052aa
#
_cell.length_a   1.000
_cell.length_b   1.000
_cell.length_c   1.000
_cell.angle_alpha   90.00
_cell.angle_beta   90.00
_cell.angle_gamma   90.00
#
_symmetry.space_group_name_H-M   'P 1'
#
loop_
_entity.id
_entity.type
_entity.pdbx_description
1 polymer ?
#
loop_
_entity_poly.entity_id
_entity_poly.type
_entity_poly.pdbx_seq_one_letter_code
_entity_poly.pdbx_strand_id
1 'polypeptide(L)'
;MSYFPANFPILKIQNKANDPLLARVLYSRPQKNGRSVFGDLIEYGKVWRLGANECTEIELYKDAKIDNTRLKKGRYSMYAIPYQDKWTLIFNRETDIWGAFQYDYKKDVLRTNVKLENQQEPIEAFTLLFDKTDSGANMVMAWDNVKATLPITFIK
;
A
#
# COMPACT_ATOMS: atom_id res chain seq x y z
N MET A 1 8.80 -6.64 0.21
CA MET A 1 8.82 -5.62 1.28
C MET A 1 9.38 -4.32 0.73
N SER A 2 8.76 -3.19 1.06
CA SER A 2 9.22 -1.87 0.59
C SER A 2 9.41 -0.93 1.78
N TYR A 3 10.42 -0.05 1.66
CA TYR A 3 10.82 0.87 2.70
C TYR A 3 10.73 2.30 2.21
N PHE A 4 10.53 3.23 3.14
CA PHE A 4 10.73 4.65 2.89
C PHE A 4 11.57 5.26 4.01
N PRO A 5 12.75 5.84 3.76
CA PRO A 5 13.41 5.95 2.42
C PRO A 5 13.72 4.58 1.80
N ALA A 6 13.63 4.51 0.48
CA ALA A 6 13.70 3.25 -0.25
C ALA A 6 15.05 2.51 -0.08
N ASN A 7 16.13 3.25 0.05
CA ASN A 7 17.48 2.71 0.20
C ASN A 7 17.91 2.52 1.66
N PHE A 8 16.99 2.70 2.61
CA PHE A 8 17.32 2.63 4.04
C PHE A 8 18.03 1.33 4.44
N PRO A 9 17.59 0.13 4.01
CA PRO A 9 18.28 -1.11 4.42
C PRO A 9 19.73 -1.16 3.98
N ILE A 10 20.04 -0.71 2.76
CA ILE A 10 21.40 -0.70 2.21
C ILE A 10 22.27 0.28 3.00
N LEU A 11 21.75 1.49 3.24
CA LEU A 11 22.47 2.50 4.00
C LEU A 11 22.71 2.06 5.45
N LYS A 12 21.77 1.35 6.03
CA LYS A 12 21.91 0.82 7.40
C LYS A 12 23.03 -0.21 7.49
N ILE A 13 23.10 -1.12 6.52
CA ILE A 13 24.17 -2.13 6.43
C ILE A 13 25.54 -1.45 6.27
N GLN A 14 25.59 -0.39 5.48
CA GLN A 14 26.82 0.37 5.23
C GLN A 14 27.18 1.35 6.34
N ASN A 15 26.35 1.44 7.39
CA ASN A 15 26.48 2.41 8.47
C ASN A 15 26.46 3.87 7.98
N LYS A 16 25.64 4.13 6.93
CA LYS A 16 25.52 5.44 6.27
C LYS A 16 24.09 5.99 6.34
N ALA A 17 23.19 5.39 7.15
CA ALA A 17 21.81 5.85 7.28
C ALA A 17 21.79 7.12 8.13
N ASN A 18 21.61 8.27 7.47
CA ASN A 18 21.52 9.58 8.12
C ASN A 18 20.08 9.95 8.43
N ASP A 19 19.12 9.43 7.66
CA ASP A 19 17.69 9.71 7.83
C ASP A 19 17.01 8.53 8.53
N PRO A 20 16.01 8.78 9.37
CA PRO A 20 15.29 7.70 10.04
C PRO A 20 14.40 6.95 9.05
N LEU A 21 14.09 5.71 9.38
CA LEU A 21 13.06 4.97 8.68
C LEU A 21 11.69 5.59 8.99
N LEU A 22 10.93 5.91 7.95
CA LEU A 22 9.62 6.56 8.09
C LEU A 22 8.45 5.61 7.87
N ALA A 23 8.60 4.66 6.95
CA ALA A 23 7.57 3.66 6.66
C ALA A 23 8.18 2.38 6.14
N ARG A 24 7.46 1.28 6.37
CA ARG A 24 7.77 -0.04 5.82
C ARG A 24 6.48 -0.74 5.49
N VAL A 25 6.42 -1.40 4.34
CA VAL A 25 5.25 -2.19 3.94
C VAL A 25 5.68 -3.63 3.71
N LEU A 26 4.98 -4.54 4.35
CA LEU A 26 5.10 -5.97 4.14
C LEU A 26 3.93 -6.41 3.27
N TYR A 27 4.21 -6.97 2.10
CA TYR A 27 3.17 -7.39 1.16
C TYR A 27 3.62 -8.59 0.35
N SER A 28 2.64 -9.38 -0.09
CA SER A 28 2.86 -10.49 -1.01
C SER A 28 2.79 -10.01 -2.45
N ARG A 29 3.49 -10.69 -3.35
CA ARG A 29 3.56 -10.33 -4.75
C ARG A 29 2.95 -11.41 -5.63
N PRO A 30 1.62 -11.51 -5.70
CA PRO A 30 0.98 -12.44 -6.61
C PRO A 30 1.31 -12.06 -8.06
N GLN A 31 1.36 -13.08 -8.92
CA GLN A 31 1.63 -12.93 -10.34
C GLN A 31 0.34 -13.07 -11.12
N LYS A 32 0.25 -12.37 -12.25
CA LYS A 32 -0.95 -12.48 -13.08
C LYS A 32 -1.04 -13.81 -13.82
N ASN A 33 0.07 -14.38 -14.24
CA ASN A 33 0.14 -15.70 -14.92
C ASN A 33 -0.83 -15.80 -16.10
N GLY A 34 -0.81 -14.81 -16.97
CA GLY A 34 -1.69 -14.78 -18.17
C GLY A 34 -3.16 -14.49 -17.87
N ARG A 35 -3.52 -14.23 -16.62
CA ARG A 35 -4.91 -13.94 -16.23
C ARG A 35 -5.21 -12.44 -16.34
N SER A 36 -6.49 -12.11 -16.52
CA SER A 36 -6.98 -10.76 -16.31
C SER A 36 -7.17 -10.56 -14.81
N VAL A 37 -6.54 -9.54 -14.25
CA VAL A 37 -6.52 -9.38 -12.78
C VAL A 37 -7.78 -8.68 -12.29
N PHE A 38 -7.96 -7.40 -12.63
CA PHE A 38 -9.06 -6.62 -12.06
C PHE A 38 -10.36 -6.86 -12.84
N GLY A 39 -11.41 -7.20 -12.11
CA GLY A 39 -12.70 -7.61 -12.66
C GLY A 39 -12.87 -9.11 -12.74
N ASP A 40 -11.78 -9.88 -12.85
CA ASP A 40 -11.81 -11.35 -12.90
C ASP A 40 -11.20 -11.96 -11.65
N LEU A 41 -9.86 -11.98 -11.55
CA LEU A 41 -9.18 -12.54 -10.37
C LEU A 41 -9.51 -11.76 -9.11
N ILE A 42 -9.49 -10.43 -9.20
CA ILE A 42 -9.86 -9.52 -8.12
C ILE A 42 -11.17 -8.84 -8.51
N GLU A 43 -12.25 -9.17 -7.79
CA GLU A 43 -13.58 -8.68 -8.12
C GLU A 43 -13.75 -7.21 -7.76
N TYR A 44 -14.37 -6.45 -8.67
CA TYR A 44 -14.74 -5.06 -8.39
C TYR A 44 -15.75 -4.98 -7.25
N GLY A 45 -15.60 -3.95 -6.39
CA GLY A 45 -16.51 -3.70 -5.30
C GLY A 45 -16.33 -4.59 -4.07
N LYS A 46 -15.35 -5.49 -4.08
CA LYS A 46 -15.05 -6.38 -2.96
C LYS A 46 -13.77 -5.96 -2.25
N VAL A 47 -13.75 -6.16 -0.94
CA VAL A 47 -12.55 -5.90 -0.14
C VAL A 47 -11.47 -6.90 -0.52
N TRP A 48 -10.32 -6.37 -0.94
CA TRP A 48 -9.13 -7.12 -1.32
C TRP A 48 -8.01 -6.84 -0.33
N ARG A 49 -7.32 -7.89 0.10
CA ARG A 49 -6.22 -7.81 1.08
C ARG A 49 -4.95 -7.15 0.53
N LEU A 50 -5.03 -6.53 -0.63
CA LEU A 50 -3.95 -5.77 -1.29
C LEU A 50 -2.71 -6.65 -1.51
N GLY A 51 -2.93 -7.87 -1.97
CA GLY A 51 -1.88 -8.86 -2.22
C GLY A 51 -2.45 -10.26 -2.25
N ALA A 52 -1.70 -11.21 -1.69
CA ALA A 52 -2.09 -12.61 -1.56
C ALA A 52 -1.65 -13.13 -0.18
N ASN A 53 -2.22 -14.24 0.27
CA ASN A 53 -1.92 -14.85 1.58
C ASN A 53 -2.23 -13.88 2.73
N GLU A 54 -1.24 -13.43 3.49
CA GLU A 54 -1.44 -12.44 4.53
C GLU A 54 -1.89 -11.09 3.94
N CYS A 55 -2.69 -10.37 4.72
CA CYS A 55 -3.04 -9.01 4.38
C CYS A 55 -1.79 -8.12 4.39
N THR A 56 -1.71 -7.21 3.45
CA THR A 56 -0.65 -6.20 3.42
C THR A 56 -0.65 -5.40 4.71
N GLU A 57 0.53 -5.14 5.27
CA GLU A 57 0.68 -4.32 6.47
C GLU A 57 1.65 -3.19 6.23
N ILE A 58 1.29 -2.00 6.70
CA ILE A 58 2.18 -0.85 6.74
C ILE A 58 2.54 -0.54 8.19
N GLU A 59 3.82 -0.28 8.43
CA GLU A 59 4.27 0.28 9.68
C GLU A 59 4.76 1.71 9.44
N LEU A 60 4.16 2.65 10.16
CA LEU A 60 4.55 4.06 10.18
C LEU A 60 5.39 4.31 11.42
N TYR A 61 6.59 4.81 11.23
CA TYR A 61 7.51 5.15 12.32
C TYR A 61 7.34 6.59 12.78
N LYS A 62 6.51 7.33 12.08
CA LYS A 62 6.16 8.71 12.37
C LYS A 62 4.70 8.95 11.99
N ASP A 63 4.04 9.89 12.67
CA ASP A 63 2.69 10.27 12.30
C ASP A 63 2.67 10.79 10.87
N ALA A 64 1.63 10.44 10.13
CA ALA A 64 1.47 10.81 8.73
C ALA A 64 0.14 11.51 8.50
N LYS A 65 0.06 12.27 7.42
CA LYS A 65 -1.17 12.87 6.95
C LYS A 65 -1.49 12.29 5.59
N ILE A 66 -2.67 11.69 5.49
CA ILE A 66 -3.19 11.07 4.28
C ILE A 66 -4.59 11.65 4.05
N ASP A 67 -4.81 12.26 2.89
CA ASP A 67 -6.10 12.86 2.51
C ASP A 67 -6.65 13.76 3.65
N ASN A 68 -5.82 14.67 4.15
CA ASN A 68 -6.14 15.60 5.24
C ASN A 68 -6.48 14.94 6.57
N THR A 69 -6.27 13.65 6.71
CA THR A 69 -6.49 12.90 7.96
C THR A 69 -5.16 12.46 8.55
N ARG A 70 -4.98 12.75 9.85
CA ARG A 70 -3.78 12.30 10.57
C ARG A 70 -3.90 10.83 10.90
N LEU A 71 -2.88 10.07 10.52
CA LEU A 71 -2.72 8.67 10.87
C LEU A 71 -1.52 8.54 11.81
N LYS A 72 -1.76 8.09 13.03
CA LYS A 72 -0.71 7.98 14.04
C LYS A 72 0.31 6.91 13.65
N LYS A 73 1.55 7.07 14.10
CA LYS A 73 2.57 6.02 13.94
C LYS A 73 2.06 4.70 14.53
N GLY A 74 2.42 3.60 13.89
CA GLY A 74 1.98 2.27 14.29
C GLY A 74 1.83 1.34 13.09
N ARG A 75 1.32 0.14 13.36
CA ARG A 75 1.07 -0.89 12.33
C ARG A 75 -0.41 -0.90 11.97
N TYR A 76 -0.67 -1.04 10.68
CA TYR A 76 -2.01 -1.11 10.13
C TYR A 76 -2.08 -2.17 9.03
N SER A 77 -3.18 -2.90 8.97
CA SER A 77 -3.50 -3.67 7.76
C SER A 77 -4.04 -2.75 6.69
N MET A 78 -3.71 -3.02 5.45
CA MET A 78 -4.18 -2.27 4.29
C MET A 78 -5.03 -3.16 3.41
N TYR A 79 -6.21 -2.65 3.08
CA TYR A 79 -7.11 -3.26 2.11
C TYR A 79 -7.39 -2.28 0.98
N ALA A 80 -7.86 -2.79 -0.12
CA ALA A 80 -8.39 -1.98 -1.21
C ALA A 80 -9.74 -2.53 -1.65
N ILE A 81 -10.64 -1.65 -2.05
CA ILE A 81 -11.84 -2.02 -2.79
C ILE A 81 -11.64 -1.51 -4.21
N PRO A 82 -11.34 -2.39 -5.17
CA PRO A 82 -11.10 -1.97 -6.54
C PRO A 82 -12.41 -1.63 -7.25
N TYR A 83 -12.35 -0.59 -8.07
CA TYR A 83 -13.38 -0.23 -9.04
C TYR A 83 -12.68 0.00 -10.38
N GLN A 84 -13.43 0.25 -11.44
CA GLN A 84 -12.86 0.46 -12.77
C GLN A 84 -12.02 1.74 -12.87
N ASP A 85 -12.41 2.78 -12.15
CA ASP A 85 -11.80 4.13 -12.26
C ASP A 85 -11.02 4.56 -11.02
N LYS A 86 -11.15 3.84 -9.92
CA LYS A 86 -10.53 4.20 -8.64
C LYS A 86 -10.38 2.98 -7.75
N TRP A 87 -9.53 3.11 -6.73
CA TRP A 87 -9.54 2.22 -5.57
C TRP A 87 -9.92 2.99 -4.32
N THR A 88 -10.69 2.36 -3.44
CA THR A 88 -10.83 2.83 -2.06
C THR A 88 -9.79 2.10 -1.22
N LEU A 89 -8.84 2.82 -0.69
CA LEU A 89 -7.83 2.27 0.22
C LEU A 89 -8.31 2.37 1.65
N ILE A 90 -8.06 1.32 2.42
CA ILE A 90 -8.51 1.19 3.80
C ILE A 90 -7.31 0.89 4.68
N PHE A 91 -7.17 1.66 5.77
CA PHE A 91 -6.21 1.39 6.83
C PHE A 91 -7.00 0.90 8.04
N ASN A 92 -6.63 -0.26 8.56
CA ASN A 92 -7.35 -0.94 9.62
C ASN A 92 -6.38 -1.24 10.77
N ARG A 93 -6.84 -1.05 12.02
CA ARG A 93 -5.96 -1.24 13.18
C ARG A 93 -5.70 -2.70 13.55
N GLU A 94 -6.46 -3.64 13.01
CA GLU A 94 -6.22 -5.05 13.25
C GLU A 94 -5.10 -5.56 12.35
N THR A 95 -4.13 -6.23 12.94
CA THR A 95 -2.93 -6.72 12.24
C THR A 95 -2.80 -8.23 12.32
N ASP A 96 -1.82 -8.78 11.57
CA ASP A 96 -1.52 -10.21 11.55
C ASP A 96 -2.69 -11.04 11.02
N ILE A 97 -3.38 -10.53 9.97
CA ILE A 97 -4.58 -11.12 9.40
C ILE A 97 -4.22 -11.90 8.14
N TRP A 98 -4.81 -13.07 8.01
CA TRP A 98 -4.71 -13.89 6.80
C TRP A 98 -5.92 -13.65 5.90
N GLY A 99 -5.69 -13.07 4.71
CA GLY A 99 -6.75 -12.82 3.76
C GLY A 99 -7.63 -11.62 4.12
N ALA A 100 -8.85 -11.61 3.59
CA ALA A 100 -9.82 -10.52 3.83
C ALA A 100 -11.12 -11.00 4.48
N PHE A 101 -11.26 -12.31 4.70
CA PHE A 101 -12.50 -12.88 5.22
C PHE A 101 -12.76 -12.54 6.70
N GLN A 102 -11.74 -12.11 7.43
CA GLN A 102 -11.85 -11.64 8.81
C GLN A 102 -11.87 -10.11 8.90
N TYR A 103 -12.02 -9.44 7.78
CA TYR A 103 -12.06 -7.98 7.75
C TYR A 103 -13.23 -7.45 8.58
N ASP A 104 -12.92 -6.54 9.51
CA ASP A 104 -13.90 -5.87 10.37
C ASP A 104 -13.84 -4.36 10.12
N TYR A 105 -14.85 -3.83 9.41
CA TYR A 105 -14.90 -2.42 9.07
C TYR A 105 -14.96 -1.49 10.31
N LYS A 106 -15.36 -2.01 11.46
CA LYS A 106 -15.40 -1.23 12.71
C LYS A 106 -14.01 -0.84 13.20
N LYS A 107 -12.99 -1.54 12.72
CA LYS A 107 -11.59 -1.27 13.04
C LYS A 107 -10.89 -0.41 11.99
N ASP A 108 -11.61 0.09 11.01
CA ASP A 108 -11.07 1.05 10.05
C ASP A 108 -10.71 2.35 10.75
N VAL A 109 -9.53 2.88 10.44
CA VAL A 109 -9.07 4.16 10.96
C VAL A 109 -9.02 5.22 9.88
N LEU A 110 -8.98 4.82 8.61
CA LEU A 110 -8.96 5.74 7.49
C LEU A 110 -9.40 5.03 6.22
N ARG A 111 -10.21 5.70 5.42
CA ARG A 111 -10.56 5.32 4.05
C ARG A 111 -10.29 6.50 3.12
N THR A 112 -9.70 6.22 1.98
CA THR A 112 -9.43 7.26 0.98
C THR A 112 -9.53 6.67 -0.41
N ASN A 113 -9.99 7.48 -1.35
CA ASN A 113 -10.08 7.09 -2.76
C ASN A 113 -8.85 7.57 -3.51
N VAL A 114 -8.30 6.72 -4.36
CA VAL A 114 -7.21 7.07 -5.25
C VAL A 114 -7.62 6.82 -6.70
N LYS A 115 -7.25 7.76 -7.57
CA LYS A 115 -7.48 7.61 -9.01
C LYS A 115 -6.52 6.60 -9.58
N LEU A 116 -6.95 5.90 -10.62
CA LEU A 116 -6.15 4.91 -11.32
C LEU A 116 -5.56 5.51 -12.60
N GLU A 117 -4.36 5.07 -12.90
CA GLU A 117 -3.72 5.31 -14.19
C GLU A 117 -3.56 3.96 -14.91
N ASN A 118 -3.74 3.97 -16.22
CA ASN A 118 -3.47 2.81 -17.05
C ASN A 118 -1.99 2.75 -17.38
N GLN A 119 -1.41 1.56 -17.31
CA GLN A 119 -0.05 1.31 -17.74
C GLN A 119 -0.05 0.65 -19.11
N GLN A 120 0.84 1.11 -20.00
CA GLN A 120 0.94 0.55 -21.35
C GLN A 120 1.46 -0.88 -21.32
N GLU A 121 2.44 -1.15 -20.44
CA GLU A 121 3.00 -2.48 -20.27
C GLU A 121 2.48 -3.10 -18.96
N PRO A 122 1.83 -4.27 -19.03
CA PRO A 122 1.33 -4.93 -17.84
C PRO A 122 2.46 -5.30 -16.86
N ILE A 123 2.20 -5.10 -15.58
CA ILE A 123 3.10 -5.50 -14.50
C ILE A 123 2.71 -6.91 -14.06
N GLU A 124 3.63 -7.87 -14.19
CA GLU A 124 3.36 -9.28 -13.93
C GLU A 124 3.09 -9.55 -12.45
N ALA A 125 3.93 -9.02 -11.55
CA ALA A 125 3.81 -9.23 -10.11
C ALA A 125 3.29 -7.96 -9.44
N PHE A 126 2.34 -8.11 -8.53
CA PHE A 126 1.86 -6.97 -7.72
C PHE A 126 3.05 -6.29 -7.05
N THR A 127 3.18 -4.99 -7.26
CA THR A 127 4.31 -4.19 -6.80
C THR A 127 3.80 -3.00 -5.99
N LEU A 128 4.39 -2.81 -4.82
CA LEU A 128 4.13 -1.66 -3.96
C LEU A 128 5.49 -1.04 -3.60
N LEU A 129 5.65 0.23 -3.89
CA LEU A 129 6.89 0.96 -3.61
C LEU A 129 6.61 2.40 -3.21
N PHE A 130 7.62 3.07 -2.69
CA PHE A 130 7.55 4.47 -2.34
C PHE A 130 8.44 5.30 -3.24
N ASP A 131 7.88 6.39 -3.77
CA ASP A 131 8.62 7.44 -4.48
C ASP A 131 8.68 8.67 -3.59
N LYS A 132 9.87 9.23 -3.43
CA LYS A 132 10.07 10.43 -2.62
C LYS A 132 9.40 11.65 -3.27
N THR A 133 8.74 12.45 -2.43
CA THR A 133 8.19 13.77 -2.81
C THR A 133 8.77 14.85 -1.90
N ASP A 134 8.45 16.12 -2.18
CA ASP A 134 8.97 17.24 -1.38
C ASP A 134 8.50 17.18 0.08
N SER A 135 7.30 16.67 0.34
CA SER A 135 6.69 16.64 1.68
C SER A 135 6.58 15.25 2.30
N GLY A 136 7.00 14.21 1.57
CA GLY A 136 6.89 12.84 2.05
C GLY A 136 7.14 11.82 0.96
N ALA A 137 6.14 11.02 0.64
CA ALA A 137 6.25 9.98 -0.37
C ALA A 137 4.92 9.74 -1.09
N ASN A 138 5.02 9.27 -2.31
CA ASN A 138 3.90 8.61 -2.99
C ASN A 138 4.04 7.11 -2.80
N MET A 139 3.02 6.48 -2.24
CA MET A 139 2.94 5.02 -2.23
C MET A 139 2.31 4.58 -3.54
N VAL A 140 3.09 3.87 -4.36
CA VAL A 140 2.68 3.45 -5.70
C VAL A 140 2.39 1.95 -5.66
N MET A 141 1.20 1.59 -6.11
CA MET A 141 0.73 0.20 -6.20
C MET A 141 0.41 -0.09 -7.66
N ALA A 142 1.01 -1.14 -8.21
CA ALA A 142 0.84 -1.46 -9.62
C ALA A 142 0.72 -2.96 -9.83
N TRP A 143 -0.23 -3.36 -10.66
CA TRP A 143 -0.41 -4.74 -11.07
C TRP A 143 -1.21 -4.78 -12.37
N ASP A 144 -0.85 -5.71 -13.27
CA ASP A 144 -1.43 -5.76 -14.60
C ASP A 144 -1.27 -4.38 -15.28
N ASN A 145 -2.31 -3.83 -15.83
CA ASN A 145 -2.26 -2.51 -16.49
C ASN A 145 -2.79 -1.37 -15.61
N VAL A 146 -2.86 -1.57 -14.29
CA VAL A 146 -3.41 -0.60 -13.34
C VAL A 146 -2.32 -0.10 -12.40
N LYS A 147 -2.29 1.21 -12.19
CA LYS A 147 -1.42 1.87 -11.23
C LYS A 147 -2.24 2.81 -10.36
N ALA A 148 -2.08 2.68 -9.04
CA ALA A 148 -2.70 3.54 -8.04
C ALA A 148 -1.60 4.26 -7.25
N THR A 149 -1.81 5.54 -6.93
CA THR A 149 -0.83 6.34 -6.20
C THR A 149 -1.51 7.03 -5.03
N LEU A 150 -0.94 6.85 -3.84
CA LEU A 150 -1.40 7.48 -2.61
C LEU A 150 -0.34 8.42 -2.06
N PRO A 151 -0.57 9.74 -2.06
CA PRO A 151 0.34 10.69 -1.43
C PRO A 151 0.30 10.56 0.10
N ILE A 152 1.48 10.57 0.72
CA ILE A 152 1.65 10.52 2.17
C ILE A 152 2.59 11.66 2.58
N THR A 153 2.16 12.48 3.53
CA THR A 153 3.00 13.51 4.13
C THR A 153 3.35 13.08 5.56
N PHE A 154 4.62 13.13 5.91
CA PHE A 154 5.03 12.81 7.28
C PHE A 154 5.04 14.07 8.13
N ILE A 155 4.46 13.96 9.32
CA ILE A 155 4.31 15.10 10.25
C ILE A 155 5.60 15.20 11.08
N LYS A 156 6.15 16.41 11.14
CA LYS A 156 7.36 16.70 11.91
C LYS A 156 7.10 16.77 13.42
#